data_8a48ce7a4ee0ccdb6c02f9e9eb9b59ee
#
_entry.id   8a48ce7a4ee0ccdb6c02f9e9eb9b59ee
#
_cell.length_a   1.000
_cell.length_b   1.000
_cell.length_c   1.000
_cell.angle_alpha   90.00
_cell.angle_beta   90.00
_cell.angle_gamma   90.00
#
_symmetry.space_group_name_H-M   'P 1'
#
loop_
_entity.id
_entity.type
_entity.pdbx_description
1 polymer ?
#
loop_
_entity_poly.entity_id
_entity_poly.type
_entity_poly.pdbx_seq_one_letter_code
_entity_poly.pdbx_strand_id
1 'polypeptide(L)'
;QIVRLLVAVVTLSGLGLIASAWVKKPTAATPNVVLFFMDDMGYGDLSVTGALDYTTPNLDRMATEGSRFSNFLVAQAVCSASRAALMTGCYPNRLGISGALGPNSPIGLNPNEETLAELLKDKGYATGIFGKWHLGDKKEFLPLQQGFDEYYGVPYSHDMWPLHPFQERAKYPPLRWIDGNEPKEEIKDLNDAGRITSTVTEKALSFIRRNKNKPFFLYVPHPLPHVPLAASDKFKGKSARGLFGDVMSELDWSVGQILGELKKQNLDKNTLVIFISDNGPWLNYGDHAGSSGGFREGKGTSFEGGHRVPCLVRWPGVVPAGRVSNKLLTTMDILPTVVKVCGARLPKNRIDGVDWITLLKCCLLYTTPSPRDNQRNLV
;
A
#
# COMPACT_ATOMS: atom_id res chain seq x y z
N GLN A 1 48.84 -12.37 87.23
CA GLN A 1 47.49 -11.88 87.10
C GLN A 1 47.25 -11.59 85.63
N ILE A 2 46.48 -12.48 85.03
CA ILE A 2 46.21 -12.45 83.57
C ILE A 2 44.82 -11.87 83.35
N VAL A 3 44.72 -10.70 82.66
CA VAL A 3 43.50 -10.11 82.25
C VAL A 3 43.13 -10.69 80.89
N ARG A 4 42.03 -11.41 80.78
CA ARG A 4 41.51 -11.92 79.56
C ARG A 4 40.64 -10.86 78.89
N LEU A 5 41.04 -10.37 77.73
CA LEU A 5 40.26 -9.51 76.86
C LEU A 5 39.31 -10.34 75.97
N LEU A 6 38.02 -10.23 76.15
CA LEU A 6 37.01 -10.85 75.28
C LEU A 6 36.77 -9.89 74.10
N VAL A 7 37.13 -10.32 72.93
CA VAL A 7 36.75 -9.64 71.65
C VAL A 7 35.44 -10.25 71.18
N ALA A 8 34.38 -9.44 71.24
CA ALA A 8 33.08 -9.80 70.58
C ALA A 8 33.14 -9.47 69.12
N VAL A 9 33.13 -10.51 68.31
CA VAL A 9 32.94 -10.30 66.82
C VAL A 9 31.46 -10.18 66.53
N VAL A 10 31.02 -8.99 66.18
CA VAL A 10 29.66 -8.74 65.64
C VAL A 10 29.69 -8.98 64.13
N THR A 11 29.15 -10.10 63.73
CA THR A 11 28.89 -10.38 62.31
C THR A 11 27.59 -9.65 61.86
N LEU A 12 27.71 -8.53 61.16
CA LEU A 12 26.60 -7.92 60.44
C LEU A 12 26.31 -8.73 59.19
N SER A 13 25.28 -9.55 59.20
CA SER A 13 24.69 -10.18 58.03
C SER A 13 23.86 -9.14 57.28
N GLY A 14 24.52 -8.43 56.34
CA GLY A 14 23.85 -7.55 55.40
C GLY A 14 23.04 -8.37 54.39
N LEU A 15 21.73 -8.50 54.56
CA LEU A 15 20.82 -8.91 53.50
C LEU A 15 20.78 -7.80 52.45
N GLY A 16 21.58 -7.95 51.40
CA GLY A 16 21.47 -7.14 50.20
C GLY A 16 20.18 -7.49 49.45
N LEU A 17 19.15 -6.70 49.62
CA LEU A 17 17.99 -6.71 48.71
C LEU A 17 18.47 -6.28 47.31
N ILE A 18 18.77 -7.25 46.47
CA ILE A 18 18.94 -7.01 45.04
C ILE A 18 17.54 -6.72 44.50
N ALA A 19 17.17 -5.45 44.50
CA ALA A 19 16.01 -4.96 43.71
C ALA A 19 16.36 -5.16 42.23
N SER A 20 15.96 -6.30 41.67
CA SER A 20 15.96 -6.50 40.23
C SER A 20 15.03 -5.47 39.62
N ALA A 21 15.58 -4.33 39.24
CA ALA A 21 14.89 -3.38 38.40
C ALA A 21 14.53 -4.12 37.09
N TRP A 22 13.28 -4.50 36.99
CA TRP A 22 12.72 -4.94 35.71
C TRP A 22 12.80 -3.76 34.77
N VAL A 23 13.90 -3.68 34.01
CA VAL A 23 13.99 -2.79 32.86
C VAL A 23 12.89 -3.27 31.92
N LYS A 24 11.75 -2.59 31.94
CA LYS A 24 10.73 -2.77 30.92
C LYS A 24 11.43 -2.64 29.57
N LYS A 25 11.58 -3.77 28.86
CA LYS A 25 12.04 -3.75 27.48
C LYS A 25 11.22 -2.67 26.77
N PRO A 26 11.85 -1.68 26.10
CA PRO A 26 11.08 -0.65 25.39
C PRO A 26 10.07 -1.39 24.51
N THR A 27 8.78 -1.15 24.71
CA THR A 27 7.77 -1.63 23.79
C THR A 27 8.15 -1.04 22.44
N ALA A 28 8.43 -1.91 21.46
CA ALA A 28 8.77 -1.46 20.12
C ALA A 28 7.71 -0.43 19.69
N ALA A 29 8.17 0.74 19.26
CA ALA A 29 7.26 1.80 18.86
C ALA A 29 6.33 1.25 17.77
N THR A 30 5.04 1.50 17.91
CA THR A 30 4.02 1.10 16.93
C THR A 30 4.40 1.64 15.55
N PRO A 31 4.59 0.81 14.53
CA PRO A 31 5.10 1.26 13.24
C PRO A 31 4.08 2.09 12.48
N ASN A 32 4.55 3.06 11.70
CA ASN A 32 3.75 3.67 10.65
C ASN A 32 3.57 2.69 9.48
N VAL A 33 2.53 2.90 8.70
CA VAL A 33 2.28 2.14 7.47
C VAL A 33 2.07 3.10 6.31
N VAL A 34 2.81 2.89 5.22
CA VAL A 34 2.60 3.55 3.93
C VAL A 34 2.30 2.48 2.90
N LEU A 35 1.16 2.59 2.24
CA LEU A 35 0.69 1.67 1.21
C LEU A 35 0.51 2.41 -0.10
N PHE A 36 1.39 2.16 -1.06
CA PHE A 36 1.23 2.60 -2.45
C PHE A 36 0.42 1.58 -3.23
N PHE A 37 -0.57 2.06 -3.98
CA PHE A 37 -1.43 1.22 -4.79
C PHE A 37 -1.62 1.85 -6.17
N MET A 38 -0.91 1.32 -7.16
CA MET A 38 -0.94 1.86 -8.52
C MET A 38 -2.18 1.37 -9.27
N ASP A 39 -2.57 2.08 -10.30
CA ASP A 39 -3.73 1.79 -11.13
C ASP A 39 -3.26 1.28 -12.51
N ASP A 40 -3.57 0.04 -12.86
CA ASP A 40 -3.19 -0.63 -14.11
C ASP A 40 -1.67 -0.81 -14.32
N MET A 41 -0.85 -0.82 -13.27
CA MET A 41 0.58 -1.08 -13.39
C MET A 41 0.84 -2.58 -13.51
N GLY A 42 1.44 -3.00 -14.61
CA GLY A 42 1.77 -4.39 -14.87
C GLY A 42 3.00 -4.89 -14.13
N TYR A 43 3.14 -6.20 -14.03
CA TYR A 43 4.30 -6.83 -13.39
C TYR A 43 5.63 -6.39 -14.00
N GLY A 44 5.68 -6.19 -15.32
CA GLY A 44 6.88 -5.80 -16.06
C GLY A 44 7.20 -4.31 -16.06
N ASP A 45 6.48 -3.48 -15.30
CA ASP A 45 6.60 -2.03 -15.39
C ASP A 45 7.62 -1.40 -14.43
N LEU A 46 8.40 -2.19 -13.71
CA LEU A 46 9.53 -1.70 -12.91
C LEU A 46 10.86 -2.13 -13.53
N SER A 47 11.94 -1.33 -13.38
CA SER A 47 13.27 -1.72 -13.87
C SER A 47 13.70 -3.07 -13.29
N VAL A 48 13.47 -3.32 -12.00
CA VAL A 48 13.77 -4.60 -11.32
C VAL A 48 12.91 -5.78 -11.82
N THR A 49 11.89 -5.54 -12.62
CA THR A 49 11.05 -6.58 -13.24
C THR A 49 11.12 -6.60 -14.76
N GLY A 50 11.98 -5.79 -15.37
CA GLY A 50 12.31 -5.83 -16.78
C GLY A 50 11.70 -4.72 -17.64
N ALA A 51 11.31 -3.59 -17.06
CA ALA A 51 10.87 -2.41 -17.83
C ALA A 51 11.95 -1.95 -18.81
N LEU A 52 11.53 -1.57 -20.01
CA LEU A 52 12.39 -1.09 -21.09
C LEU A 52 12.11 0.39 -21.39
N ASP A 53 13.18 1.11 -21.82
CA ASP A 53 13.13 2.48 -22.31
C ASP A 53 12.76 3.56 -21.28
N TYR A 54 12.72 3.22 -19.98
CA TYR A 54 12.67 4.10 -18.82
C TYR A 54 13.22 3.39 -17.58
N THR A 55 13.45 4.13 -16.51
CA THR A 55 13.97 3.58 -15.25
C THR A 55 13.13 4.00 -14.05
N THR A 56 13.13 3.14 -13.01
CA THR A 56 12.41 3.37 -11.75
C THR A 56 13.39 3.32 -10.55
N PRO A 57 14.37 4.25 -10.46
CA PRO A 57 15.48 4.14 -9.52
C PRO A 57 15.07 4.18 -8.03
N ASN A 58 13.97 4.85 -7.67
CA ASN A 58 13.49 4.88 -6.30
C ASN A 58 12.81 3.56 -5.91
N LEU A 59 12.05 2.96 -6.82
CA LEU A 59 11.47 1.63 -6.65
C LEU A 59 12.52 0.53 -6.67
N ASP A 60 13.55 0.65 -7.51
CA ASP A 60 14.70 -0.26 -7.52
C ASP A 60 15.46 -0.21 -6.19
N ARG A 61 15.65 1.00 -5.65
CA ARG A 61 16.22 1.17 -4.31
C ARG A 61 15.30 0.58 -3.23
N MET A 62 13.98 0.75 -3.33
CA MET A 62 13.04 0.13 -2.41
C MET A 62 13.14 -1.41 -2.44
N ALA A 63 13.32 -2.01 -3.62
CA ALA A 63 13.52 -3.44 -3.79
C ALA A 63 14.85 -3.92 -3.18
N THR A 64 15.94 -3.15 -3.35
CA THR A 64 17.25 -3.49 -2.79
C THR A 64 17.35 -3.25 -1.27
N GLU A 65 16.67 -2.24 -0.74
CA GLU A 65 16.59 -1.96 0.70
C GLU A 65 15.52 -2.81 1.42
N GLY A 66 14.72 -3.58 0.69
CA GLY A 66 13.63 -4.42 1.18
C GLY A 66 13.52 -5.76 0.49
N SER A 67 12.32 -6.29 0.35
CA SER A 67 12.04 -7.57 -0.31
C SER A 67 11.08 -7.39 -1.48
N ARG A 68 11.32 -8.13 -2.56
CA ARG A 68 10.43 -8.27 -3.71
C ARG A 68 9.72 -9.62 -3.66
N PHE A 69 8.39 -9.61 -3.87
CA PHE A 69 7.58 -10.81 -3.95
C PHE A 69 7.17 -11.04 -5.41
N SER A 70 7.73 -12.06 -6.05
CA SER A 70 7.53 -12.34 -7.48
C SER A 70 6.25 -13.11 -7.79
N ASN A 71 5.55 -13.59 -6.76
CA ASN A 71 4.29 -14.32 -6.89
C ASN A 71 3.19 -13.67 -6.03
N PHE A 72 2.93 -12.39 -6.31
CA PHE A 72 1.88 -11.62 -5.65
C PHE A 72 0.72 -11.40 -6.63
N LEU A 73 -0.47 -11.82 -6.22
CA LEU A 73 -1.67 -11.77 -7.04
C LEU A 73 -2.73 -10.83 -6.45
N VAL A 74 -3.47 -10.17 -7.31
CA VAL A 74 -4.68 -9.45 -6.91
C VAL A 74 -5.87 -10.42 -6.88
N ALA A 75 -6.83 -10.15 -5.99
CA ALA A 75 -8.01 -11.00 -5.83
C ALA A 75 -8.91 -11.03 -7.08
N GLN A 76 -8.91 -9.93 -7.83
CA GLN A 76 -9.61 -9.82 -9.12
C GLN A 76 -8.91 -8.76 -9.97
N ALA A 77 -8.75 -9.02 -11.27
CA ALA A 77 -8.01 -8.16 -12.20
C ALA A 77 -8.82 -6.93 -12.67
N VAL A 78 -9.52 -6.24 -11.75
CA VAL A 78 -10.33 -5.04 -12.02
C VAL A 78 -10.30 -4.10 -10.81
N CYS A 79 -10.17 -2.81 -11.06
CA CYS A 79 -9.91 -1.76 -10.07
C CYS A 79 -10.77 -1.81 -8.79
N SER A 80 -12.11 -1.60 -8.86
CA SER A 80 -12.93 -1.54 -7.64
C SER A 80 -12.95 -2.86 -6.88
N ALA A 81 -13.02 -3.98 -7.59
CA ALA A 81 -13.01 -5.29 -6.98
C ALA A 81 -11.68 -5.55 -6.22
N SER A 82 -10.53 -5.27 -6.85
CA SER A 82 -9.23 -5.40 -6.22
C SER A 82 -9.06 -4.45 -5.01
N ARG A 83 -9.55 -3.20 -5.12
CA ARG A 83 -9.51 -2.20 -4.03
C ARG A 83 -10.38 -2.62 -2.85
N ALA A 84 -11.57 -3.19 -3.11
CA ALA A 84 -12.42 -3.75 -2.06
C ALA A 84 -11.74 -4.89 -1.32
N ALA A 85 -11.12 -5.82 -2.05
CA ALA A 85 -10.37 -6.93 -1.47
C ALA A 85 -9.18 -6.46 -0.61
N LEU A 86 -8.43 -5.44 -1.06
CA LEU A 86 -7.33 -4.84 -0.30
C LEU A 86 -7.81 -4.25 1.03
N MET A 87 -8.91 -3.49 1.00
CA MET A 87 -9.41 -2.78 2.18
C MET A 87 -10.07 -3.70 3.21
N THR A 88 -10.62 -4.84 2.80
CA THR A 88 -11.41 -5.72 3.68
C THR A 88 -10.79 -7.08 3.96
N GLY A 89 -9.80 -7.51 3.16
CA GLY A 89 -9.24 -8.85 3.25
C GLY A 89 -10.17 -9.96 2.73
N CYS A 90 -11.20 -9.61 1.95
CA CYS A 90 -12.21 -10.53 1.44
C CYS A 90 -12.18 -10.67 -0.07
N TYR A 91 -12.62 -11.81 -0.61
CA TYR A 91 -12.93 -11.91 -2.03
C TYR A 91 -14.01 -10.90 -2.42
N PRO A 92 -13.79 -10.09 -3.48
CA PRO A 92 -14.67 -8.97 -3.81
C PRO A 92 -16.09 -9.41 -4.20
N ASN A 93 -16.27 -10.62 -4.75
CA ASN A 93 -17.58 -11.17 -5.07
C ASN A 93 -18.45 -11.38 -3.81
N ARG A 94 -17.84 -11.66 -2.65
CA ARG A 94 -18.56 -11.74 -1.36
C ARG A 94 -19.06 -10.37 -0.88
N LEU A 95 -18.42 -9.31 -1.34
CA LEU A 95 -18.77 -7.92 -1.03
C LEU A 95 -19.79 -7.32 -2.03
N GLY A 96 -20.19 -8.09 -3.04
CA GLY A 96 -21.05 -7.61 -4.12
C GLY A 96 -20.36 -6.66 -5.11
N ILE A 97 -19.02 -6.59 -5.11
CA ILE A 97 -18.24 -5.73 -6.01
C ILE A 97 -17.40 -6.61 -6.93
N SER A 98 -17.90 -6.87 -8.15
CA SER A 98 -17.26 -7.78 -9.12
C SER A 98 -16.59 -7.07 -10.32
N GLY A 99 -16.69 -5.73 -10.40
CA GLY A 99 -16.19 -4.94 -11.54
C GLY A 99 -15.66 -3.58 -11.12
N ALA A 100 -15.64 -2.63 -12.06
CA ALA A 100 -15.34 -1.23 -11.81
C ALA A 100 -16.65 -0.44 -11.60
N LEU A 101 -16.77 0.26 -10.48
CA LEU A 101 -17.94 1.08 -10.17
C LEU A 101 -17.88 2.39 -10.97
N GLY A 102 -18.95 2.73 -11.67
CA GLY A 102 -19.06 4.01 -12.38
C GLY A 102 -19.49 5.16 -11.47
N PRO A 103 -19.43 6.40 -11.97
CA PRO A 103 -20.05 7.55 -11.32
C PRO A 103 -21.54 7.31 -11.05
N ASN A 104 -22.02 7.78 -9.89
CA ASN A 104 -23.39 7.61 -9.41
C ASN A 104 -23.81 6.14 -9.23
N SER A 105 -22.85 5.24 -9.04
CA SER A 105 -23.15 3.83 -8.76
C SER A 105 -24.14 3.72 -7.57
N PRO A 106 -25.20 2.86 -7.68
CA PRO A 106 -26.11 2.63 -6.58
C PRO A 106 -25.46 1.89 -5.41
N ILE A 107 -24.31 1.22 -5.67
CA ILE A 107 -23.56 0.44 -4.67
C ILE A 107 -22.15 1.04 -4.47
N GLY A 108 -21.58 0.74 -3.30
CA GLY A 108 -20.20 1.01 -2.93
C GLY A 108 -19.74 0.00 -1.87
N LEU A 109 -18.61 0.26 -1.24
CA LEU A 109 -18.16 -0.59 -0.14
C LEU A 109 -19.18 -0.53 1.00
N ASN A 110 -19.70 -1.71 1.36
CA ASN A 110 -20.73 -1.82 2.37
C ASN A 110 -20.21 -1.30 3.73
N PRO A 111 -20.88 -0.34 4.39
CA PRO A 111 -20.47 0.18 5.70
C PRO A 111 -20.43 -0.86 6.84
N ASN A 112 -20.98 -2.05 6.64
CA ASN A 112 -20.89 -3.15 7.62
C ASN A 112 -19.59 -3.97 7.47
N GLU A 113 -18.78 -3.72 6.44
CA GLU A 113 -17.45 -4.29 6.31
C GLU A 113 -16.44 -3.39 7.01
N GLU A 114 -15.60 -3.99 7.84
CA GLU A 114 -14.55 -3.24 8.54
C GLU A 114 -13.31 -3.15 7.64
N THR A 115 -12.93 -1.94 7.30
CA THR A 115 -11.74 -1.66 6.46
C THR A 115 -10.45 -1.67 7.26
N LEU A 116 -9.32 -1.83 6.57
CA LEU A 116 -7.99 -1.66 7.15
C LEU A 116 -7.84 -0.28 7.84
N ALA A 117 -8.42 0.77 7.27
CA ALA A 117 -8.36 2.12 7.85
C ALA A 117 -9.13 2.22 9.17
N GLU A 118 -10.34 1.65 9.25
CA GLU A 118 -11.14 1.62 10.49
C GLU A 118 -10.41 0.86 11.60
N LEU A 119 -9.86 -0.31 11.30
CA LEU A 119 -9.14 -1.13 12.27
C LEU A 119 -7.90 -0.43 12.83
N LEU A 120 -7.18 0.30 11.98
CA LEU A 120 -6.01 1.08 12.40
C LEU A 120 -6.42 2.37 13.14
N LYS A 121 -7.51 3.03 12.73
CA LYS A 121 -8.08 4.17 13.44
C LYS A 121 -8.52 3.78 14.85
N ASP A 122 -9.20 2.66 15.03
CA ASP A 122 -9.56 2.09 16.34
C ASP A 122 -8.32 1.84 17.22
N LYS A 123 -7.17 1.56 16.60
CA LYS A 123 -5.88 1.39 17.29
C LYS A 123 -5.19 2.73 17.60
N GLY A 124 -5.76 3.86 17.20
CA GLY A 124 -5.23 5.20 17.46
C GLY A 124 -4.30 5.74 16.37
N TYR A 125 -4.30 5.15 15.18
CA TYR A 125 -3.58 5.70 14.04
C TYR A 125 -4.27 6.93 13.47
N ALA A 126 -3.49 7.91 13.02
CA ALA A 126 -3.97 8.87 12.05
C ALA A 126 -4.10 8.18 10.68
N THR A 127 -5.18 8.39 9.97
CA THR A 127 -5.44 7.70 8.71
C THR A 127 -5.66 8.70 7.58
N GLY A 128 -4.90 8.56 6.50
CA GLY A 128 -5.01 9.44 5.33
C GLY A 128 -4.99 8.67 4.03
N ILE A 129 -5.83 9.11 3.09
CA ILE A 129 -5.84 8.61 1.71
C ILE A 129 -5.69 9.78 0.74
N PHE A 130 -4.73 9.65 -0.17
CA PHE A 130 -4.49 10.64 -1.21
C PHE A 130 -4.40 9.94 -2.58
N GLY A 131 -5.39 10.18 -3.45
CA GLY A 131 -5.51 9.54 -4.77
C GLY A 131 -6.89 8.96 -5.07
N LYS A 132 -6.95 7.87 -5.85
CA LYS A 132 -8.18 7.24 -6.33
C LYS A 132 -8.82 6.34 -5.28
N TRP A 133 -10.11 6.59 -4.96
CA TRP A 133 -10.89 5.72 -4.07
C TRP A 133 -11.51 4.51 -4.79
N HIS A 134 -12.45 4.76 -5.66
CA HIS A 134 -13.14 3.80 -6.55
C HIS A 134 -13.96 2.71 -5.82
N LEU A 135 -14.47 3.00 -4.63
CA LEU A 135 -15.34 2.09 -3.87
C LEU A 135 -16.71 2.70 -3.57
N GLY A 136 -17.21 3.52 -4.50
CA GLY A 136 -18.45 4.27 -4.43
C GLY A 136 -18.21 5.76 -4.22
N ASP A 137 -18.99 6.60 -4.95
CA ASP A 137 -18.87 8.05 -4.98
C ASP A 137 -19.98 8.79 -4.24
N LYS A 138 -21.00 8.07 -3.75
CA LYS A 138 -21.99 8.64 -2.84
C LYS A 138 -21.37 8.88 -1.48
N LYS A 139 -21.88 9.90 -0.78
CA LYS A 139 -21.35 10.36 0.50
C LYS A 139 -21.14 9.22 1.52
N GLU A 140 -22.08 8.29 1.61
CA GLU A 140 -22.05 7.14 2.51
C GLU A 140 -20.92 6.14 2.22
N PHE A 141 -20.35 6.18 1.00
CA PHE A 141 -19.27 5.28 0.58
C PHE A 141 -17.90 5.95 0.54
N LEU A 142 -17.83 7.29 0.72
CA LEU A 142 -16.57 8.01 0.63
C LEU A 142 -15.59 7.63 1.77
N PRO A 143 -14.29 7.86 1.58
CA PRO A 143 -13.25 7.41 2.51
C PRO A 143 -13.43 7.84 3.97
N LEU A 144 -13.99 9.02 4.24
CA LEU A 144 -14.21 9.46 5.62
C LEU A 144 -15.24 8.61 6.37
N GLN A 145 -16.16 7.94 5.67
CA GLN A 145 -17.09 6.97 6.20
C GLN A 145 -16.51 5.55 6.31
N GLN A 146 -15.30 5.35 5.77
CA GLN A 146 -14.60 4.07 5.71
C GLN A 146 -13.29 4.09 6.52
N GLY A 147 -13.24 4.92 7.58
CA GLY A 147 -12.16 4.94 8.57
C GLY A 147 -11.01 5.91 8.28
N PHE A 148 -11.01 6.66 7.19
CA PHE A 148 -9.99 7.68 6.96
C PHE A 148 -10.35 8.99 7.66
N ASP A 149 -9.33 9.67 8.24
CA ASP A 149 -9.44 11.01 8.82
C ASP A 149 -9.33 12.10 7.76
N GLU A 150 -8.52 11.86 6.72
CA GLU A 150 -8.26 12.80 5.63
C GLU A 150 -8.38 12.10 4.28
N TYR A 151 -9.05 12.76 3.34
CA TYR A 151 -9.13 12.34 1.94
C TYR A 151 -8.93 13.52 1.01
N TYR A 152 -8.06 13.36 0.03
CA TYR A 152 -7.99 14.24 -1.14
C TYR A 152 -7.70 13.39 -2.38
N GLY A 153 -8.63 13.37 -3.35
CA GLY A 153 -8.46 12.49 -4.50
C GLY A 153 -9.64 12.51 -5.46
N VAL A 154 -9.69 11.49 -6.32
CA VAL A 154 -10.78 11.26 -7.26
C VAL A 154 -11.65 10.08 -6.80
N PRO A 155 -12.98 10.20 -6.82
CA PRO A 155 -13.88 9.21 -6.22
C PRO A 155 -14.03 7.94 -7.06
N TYR A 156 -13.73 8.00 -8.35
CA TYR A 156 -13.77 6.89 -9.32
C TYR A 156 -12.59 6.99 -10.28
N SER A 157 -12.53 6.14 -11.30
CA SER A 157 -11.44 6.16 -12.28
C SER A 157 -11.50 7.41 -13.15
N HIS A 158 -10.35 8.05 -13.35
CA HIS A 158 -10.27 9.32 -14.08
C HIS A 158 -10.52 9.19 -15.60
N ASP A 159 -10.63 7.99 -16.15
CA ASP A 159 -11.11 7.73 -17.50
C ASP A 159 -12.64 7.88 -17.63
N MET A 160 -13.36 7.82 -16.53
CA MET A 160 -14.81 8.06 -16.45
C MET A 160 -15.10 9.57 -16.46
N TRP A 161 -14.71 10.22 -17.52
CA TRP A 161 -14.60 11.65 -17.67
C TRP A 161 -15.17 12.08 -19.04
N PRO A 162 -16.03 13.13 -19.14
CA PRO A 162 -16.68 13.51 -20.39
C PRO A 162 -15.71 13.98 -21.48
N LEU A 163 -14.54 14.47 -21.07
CA LEU A 163 -13.49 14.97 -21.97
C LEU A 163 -12.37 13.95 -22.22
N HIS A 164 -12.66 12.65 -22.11
CA HIS A 164 -11.69 11.61 -22.40
C HIS A 164 -11.18 11.73 -23.85
N PRO A 165 -9.86 11.89 -24.07
CA PRO A 165 -9.32 12.27 -25.38
C PRO A 165 -9.44 11.20 -26.46
N PHE A 166 -9.65 9.94 -26.07
CA PHE A 166 -9.64 8.79 -27.00
C PHE A 166 -10.99 8.05 -27.08
N GLN A 167 -11.94 8.40 -26.23
CA GLN A 167 -13.26 7.75 -26.20
C GLN A 167 -14.34 8.76 -25.87
N GLU A 168 -15.47 8.64 -26.56
CA GLU A 168 -16.63 9.46 -26.23
C GLU A 168 -17.23 9.03 -24.88
N ARG A 169 -17.19 9.92 -23.92
CA ARG A 169 -17.64 9.71 -22.53
C ARG A 169 -18.58 10.80 -22.05
N ALA A 170 -19.27 11.49 -23.00
CA ALA A 170 -20.13 12.64 -22.70
C ALA A 170 -21.22 12.39 -21.64
N LYS A 171 -21.57 11.10 -21.40
CA LYS A 171 -22.54 10.71 -20.37
C LYS A 171 -22.00 10.75 -18.93
N TYR A 172 -20.69 10.86 -18.76
CA TYR A 172 -20.09 10.94 -17.43
C TYR A 172 -20.12 12.37 -16.88
N PRO A 173 -20.21 12.55 -15.56
CA PRO A 173 -20.13 13.87 -14.94
C PRO A 173 -18.73 14.45 -15.07
N PRO A 174 -18.55 15.78 -14.88
CA PRO A 174 -17.24 16.38 -14.75
C PRO A 174 -16.40 15.72 -13.67
N LEU A 175 -15.13 15.40 -13.99
CA LEU A 175 -14.19 14.82 -13.02
C LEU A 175 -13.74 15.92 -12.05
N ARG A 176 -13.95 15.70 -10.76
CA ARG A 176 -13.60 16.65 -9.70
C ARG A 176 -12.70 16.02 -8.64
N TRP A 177 -11.82 16.83 -8.11
CA TRP A 177 -11.21 16.53 -6.84
C TRP A 177 -12.25 16.50 -5.73
N ILE A 178 -12.08 15.58 -4.78
CA ILE A 178 -12.85 15.54 -3.54
C ILE A 178 -11.90 15.82 -2.40
N ASP A 179 -12.25 16.74 -1.51
CA ASP A 179 -11.55 17.04 -0.26
C ASP A 179 -12.46 16.68 0.91
N GLY A 180 -12.11 15.64 1.63
CA GLY A 180 -13.00 15.05 2.62
C GLY A 180 -14.24 14.43 1.97
N ASN A 181 -15.38 15.10 2.08
CA ASN A 181 -16.65 14.73 1.44
C ASN A 181 -17.13 15.75 0.38
N GLU A 182 -16.34 16.80 0.19
CA GLU A 182 -16.78 17.96 -0.62
C GLU A 182 -16.07 17.99 -1.97
N PRO A 183 -16.82 18.14 -3.07
CA PRO A 183 -16.23 18.36 -4.38
C PRO A 183 -15.50 19.71 -4.43
N LYS A 184 -14.33 19.70 -5.04
CA LYS A 184 -13.48 20.85 -5.29
C LYS A 184 -13.40 21.16 -6.78
N GLU A 185 -12.27 21.73 -7.19
CA GLU A 185 -11.99 22.10 -8.57
C GLU A 185 -12.11 20.92 -9.53
N GLU A 186 -12.49 21.22 -10.73
CA GLU A 186 -12.61 20.26 -11.82
C GLU A 186 -11.26 20.01 -12.49
N ILE A 187 -10.99 18.76 -12.84
CA ILE A 187 -9.91 18.37 -13.76
C ILE A 187 -10.46 18.53 -15.17
N LYS A 188 -10.10 19.62 -15.85
CA LYS A 188 -10.75 20.05 -17.09
C LYS A 188 -10.12 19.47 -18.35
N ASP A 189 -8.82 19.20 -18.32
CA ASP A 189 -8.07 18.74 -19.47
C ASP A 189 -6.87 17.88 -19.07
N LEU A 190 -6.07 17.43 -20.04
CA LEU A 190 -4.87 16.64 -19.78
C LEU A 190 -3.75 17.41 -19.07
N ASN A 191 -3.73 18.76 -19.13
CA ASN A 191 -2.76 19.54 -18.36
C ASN A 191 -3.12 19.53 -16.87
N ASP A 192 -4.42 19.65 -16.57
CA ASP A 192 -4.89 19.46 -15.18
C ASP A 192 -4.63 18.04 -14.70
N ALA A 193 -4.91 17.03 -15.53
CA ALA A 193 -4.62 15.63 -15.22
C ALA A 193 -3.11 15.38 -15.02
N GLY A 194 -2.23 16.08 -15.73
CA GLY A 194 -0.78 16.03 -15.55
C GLY A 194 -0.30 16.45 -14.15
N ARG A 195 -1.14 17.15 -13.38
CA ARG A 195 -0.83 17.52 -11.99
C ARG A 195 -1.29 16.52 -10.95
N ILE A 196 -1.95 15.43 -11.34
CA ILE A 196 -2.52 14.46 -10.40
C ILE A 196 -1.42 13.86 -9.52
N THR A 197 -0.35 13.34 -10.11
CA THR A 197 0.74 12.67 -9.35
C THR A 197 1.42 13.64 -8.39
N SER A 198 1.74 14.86 -8.81
CA SER A 198 2.37 15.87 -7.95
C SER A 198 1.44 16.31 -6.82
N THR A 199 0.16 16.54 -7.09
CA THR A 199 -0.84 16.91 -6.08
C THR A 199 -1.00 15.83 -5.01
N VAL A 200 -1.16 14.57 -5.43
CA VAL A 200 -1.23 13.41 -4.51
C VAL A 200 0.02 13.34 -3.64
N THR A 201 1.20 13.53 -4.26
CA THR A 201 2.49 13.51 -3.55
C THR A 201 2.56 14.61 -2.49
N GLU A 202 2.23 15.85 -2.84
CA GLU A 202 2.25 16.99 -1.90
C GLU A 202 1.33 16.80 -0.70
N LYS A 203 0.11 16.29 -0.93
CA LYS A 203 -0.85 15.96 0.14
C LYS A 203 -0.30 14.86 1.06
N ALA A 204 0.30 13.81 0.51
CA ALA A 204 0.94 12.73 1.26
C ALA A 204 2.11 13.25 2.12
N LEU A 205 3.00 14.09 1.55
CA LEU A 205 4.10 14.72 2.30
C LEU A 205 3.60 15.60 3.44
N SER A 206 2.56 16.39 3.18
CA SER A 206 1.93 17.26 4.19
C SER A 206 1.34 16.42 5.34
N PHE A 207 0.66 15.31 5.02
CA PHE A 207 0.12 14.38 6.01
C PHE A 207 1.22 13.79 6.91
N ILE A 208 2.32 13.30 6.34
CA ILE A 208 3.46 12.78 7.10
C ILE A 208 3.99 13.81 8.08
N ARG A 209 4.20 15.05 7.63
CA ARG A 209 4.72 16.16 8.48
C ARG A 209 3.81 16.46 9.65
N ARG A 210 2.50 16.51 9.44
CA ARG A 210 1.52 16.79 10.51
C ARG A 210 1.39 15.65 11.51
N ASN A 211 1.60 14.41 11.08
CA ASN A 211 1.38 13.22 11.89
C ASN A 211 2.67 12.56 12.39
N LYS A 212 3.84 13.18 12.25
CA LYS A 212 5.15 12.60 12.60
C LYS A 212 5.32 12.14 14.04
N ASN A 213 4.50 12.63 14.96
CA ASN A 213 4.60 12.34 16.40
C ASN A 213 3.60 11.28 16.88
N LYS A 214 2.82 10.67 16.00
CA LYS A 214 1.88 9.58 16.29
C LYS A 214 1.89 8.54 15.17
N PRO A 215 1.50 7.29 15.44
CA PRO A 215 1.43 6.30 14.37
C PRO A 215 0.41 6.72 13.31
N PHE A 216 0.72 6.44 12.05
CA PHE A 216 -0.18 6.76 10.94
C PHE A 216 -0.25 5.64 9.92
N PHE A 217 -1.39 5.57 9.26
CA PHE A 217 -1.64 4.80 8.04
C PHE A 217 -1.86 5.78 6.89
N LEU A 218 -0.95 5.76 5.94
CA LEU A 218 -0.99 6.56 4.72
C LEU A 218 -1.24 5.64 3.52
N TYR A 219 -2.41 5.76 2.91
CA TYR A 219 -2.77 5.06 1.68
C TYR A 219 -2.64 6.02 0.50
N VAL A 220 -1.80 5.66 -0.47
CA VAL A 220 -1.48 6.47 -1.65
C VAL A 220 -1.87 5.70 -2.92
N PRO A 221 -3.18 5.65 -3.24
CA PRO A 221 -3.68 4.99 -4.44
C PRO A 221 -3.56 5.94 -5.64
N HIS A 222 -2.40 5.93 -6.32
CA HIS A 222 -2.22 6.74 -7.52
C HIS A 222 -3.21 6.34 -8.61
N PRO A 223 -3.90 7.31 -9.29
CA PRO A 223 -4.78 7.01 -10.42
C PRO A 223 -4.03 6.62 -11.70
N LEU A 224 -2.72 6.79 -11.73
CA LEU A 224 -1.82 6.47 -12.83
C LEU A 224 -1.03 5.19 -12.52
N PRO A 225 -0.55 4.45 -13.55
CA PRO A 225 -0.52 4.76 -14.99
C PRO A 225 -1.78 4.37 -15.76
N HIS A 226 -2.97 4.32 -15.15
CA HIS A 226 -4.23 4.14 -15.88
C HIS A 226 -4.44 5.26 -16.93
N VAL A 227 -5.03 4.92 -18.05
CA VAL A 227 -5.41 5.90 -19.10
C VAL A 227 -6.59 6.79 -18.66
N PRO A 228 -6.70 8.03 -19.19
CA PRO A 228 -5.78 8.70 -20.11
C PRO A 228 -4.49 9.11 -19.40
N LEU A 229 -3.36 8.83 -20.06
CA LEU A 229 -2.06 9.18 -19.51
C LEU A 229 -1.83 10.69 -19.51
N ALA A 230 -1.32 11.20 -18.42
CA ALA A 230 -0.86 12.57 -18.30
C ALA A 230 0.32 12.67 -17.34
N ALA A 231 1.35 13.40 -17.72
CA ALA A 231 2.52 13.69 -16.90
C ALA A 231 2.68 15.21 -16.77
N SER A 232 3.24 15.66 -15.66
CA SER A 232 3.58 17.06 -15.48
C SER A 232 4.69 17.50 -16.44
N ASP A 233 4.80 18.81 -16.69
CA ASP A 233 5.82 19.40 -17.58
C ASP A 233 7.25 19.01 -17.16
N LYS A 234 7.43 18.72 -15.89
CA LYS A 234 8.71 18.23 -15.35
C LYS A 234 9.14 16.90 -15.95
N PHE A 235 8.20 16.02 -16.31
CA PHE A 235 8.47 14.67 -16.80
C PHE A 235 8.10 14.47 -18.25
N LYS A 236 7.15 15.22 -18.78
CA LYS A 236 6.61 15.10 -20.15
C LYS A 236 7.72 15.21 -21.21
N GLY A 237 7.72 14.26 -22.14
CA GLY A 237 8.62 14.23 -23.30
C GLY A 237 10.07 13.85 -22.97
N LYS A 238 10.34 13.18 -21.86
CA LYS A 238 11.70 12.82 -21.42
C LYS A 238 12.04 11.35 -21.57
N SER A 239 11.05 10.48 -21.62
CA SER A 239 11.25 9.05 -21.73
C SER A 239 11.32 8.56 -23.17
N ALA A 240 12.19 7.62 -23.47
CA ALA A 240 12.23 6.92 -24.76
C ALA A 240 10.97 6.06 -24.98
N ARG A 241 10.30 5.63 -23.90
CA ARG A 241 9.02 4.91 -23.92
C ARG A 241 7.81 5.84 -24.17
N GLY A 242 8.04 7.11 -24.47
CA GLY A 242 7.00 8.11 -24.67
C GLY A 242 6.23 8.44 -23.38
N LEU A 243 4.96 8.81 -23.53
CA LEU A 243 4.15 9.31 -22.41
C LEU A 243 3.98 8.28 -21.27
N PHE A 244 3.92 6.98 -21.58
CA PHE A 244 3.86 5.96 -20.54
C PHE A 244 5.11 5.99 -19.64
N GLY A 245 6.29 6.04 -20.24
CA GLY A 245 7.54 6.14 -19.49
C GLY A 245 7.71 7.46 -18.73
N ASP A 246 7.16 8.57 -19.25
CA ASP A 246 7.12 9.85 -18.53
C ASP A 246 6.28 9.73 -17.25
N VAL A 247 5.10 9.13 -17.35
CA VAL A 247 4.21 8.85 -16.21
C VAL A 247 4.87 7.92 -15.19
N MET A 248 5.50 6.84 -15.64
CA MET A 248 6.21 5.90 -14.77
C MET A 248 7.38 6.58 -14.04
N SER A 249 8.11 7.46 -14.72
CA SER A 249 9.19 8.24 -14.10
C SER A 249 8.66 9.22 -13.04
N GLU A 250 7.48 9.80 -13.25
CA GLU A 250 6.84 10.69 -12.28
C GLU A 250 6.29 9.91 -11.06
N LEU A 251 5.73 8.72 -11.27
CA LEU A 251 5.30 7.83 -10.18
C LEU A 251 6.49 7.37 -9.32
N ASP A 252 7.60 6.99 -9.95
CA ASP A 252 8.84 6.64 -9.26
C ASP A 252 9.38 7.83 -8.44
N TRP A 253 9.35 9.05 -9.01
CA TRP A 253 9.70 10.27 -8.29
C TRP A 253 8.80 10.48 -7.08
N SER A 254 7.49 10.30 -7.21
CA SER A 254 6.53 10.43 -6.11
C SER A 254 6.88 9.49 -4.95
N VAL A 255 7.14 8.22 -5.24
CA VAL A 255 7.60 7.24 -4.24
C VAL A 255 8.90 7.72 -3.58
N GLY A 256 9.85 8.20 -4.39
CA GLY A 256 11.12 8.76 -3.91
C GLY A 256 10.95 9.94 -2.95
N GLN A 257 10.00 10.86 -3.23
CA GLN A 257 9.69 11.99 -2.37
C GLN A 257 9.14 11.54 -1.01
N ILE A 258 8.21 10.59 -1.00
CA ILE A 258 7.59 10.07 0.23
C ILE A 258 8.64 9.32 1.07
N LEU A 259 9.44 8.44 0.46
CA LEU A 259 10.54 7.76 1.17
C LEU A 259 11.58 8.76 1.71
N GLY A 260 11.89 9.82 0.95
CA GLY A 260 12.77 10.90 1.37
C GLY A 260 12.22 11.68 2.57
N GLU A 261 10.91 11.97 2.58
CA GLU A 261 10.27 12.66 3.70
C GLU A 261 10.27 11.80 4.98
N LEU A 262 10.03 10.49 4.86
CA LEU A 262 10.14 9.56 6.00
C LEU A 262 11.55 9.60 6.61
N LYS A 263 12.60 9.60 5.78
CA LYS A 263 13.99 9.75 6.24
C LYS A 263 14.22 11.10 6.91
N LYS A 264 13.76 12.19 6.29
CA LYS A 264 13.89 13.57 6.81
C LYS A 264 13.25 13.75 8.18
N GLN A 265 12.12 13.07 8.42
CA GLN A 265 11.40 13.14 9.69
C GLN A 265 11.87 12.09 10.72
N ASN A 266 12.94 11.30 10.42
CA ASN A 266 13.44 10.20 11.23
C ASN A 266 12.40 9.07 11.48
N LEU A 267 11.48 8.85 10.56
CA LEU A 267 10.42 7.84 10.63
C LEU A 267 10.76 6.57 9.87
N ASP A 268 11.79 6.60 9.04
CA ASP A 268 12.14 5.57 8.06
C ASP A 268 12.27 4.16 8.68
N LYS A 269 12.98 4.06 9.82
CA LYS A 269 13.19 2.78 10.52
C LYS A 269 11.95 2.22 11.20
N ASN A 270 10.95 3.07 11.47
CA ASN A 270 9.69 2.69 12.10
C ASN A 270 8.50 2.77 11.14
N THR A 271 8.73 2.54 9.85
CA THR A 271 7.68 2.58 8.83
C THR A 271 7.75 1.35 7.94
N LEU A 272 6.63 0.60 7.91
CA LEU A 272 6.38 -0.44 6.92
C LEU A 272 5.89 0.24 5.64
N VAL A 273 6.61 0.08 4.54
CA VAL A 273 6.24 0.59 3.23
C VAL A 273 5.94 -0.59 2.30
N ILE A 274 4.75 -0.59 1.71
CA ILE A 274 4.28 -1.60 0.75
C ILE A 274 3.96 -0.90 -0.56
N PHE A 275 4.43 -1.44 -1.67
CA PHE A 275 4.17 -0.97 -3.03
C PHE A 275 3.59 -2.11 -3.85
N ILE A 276 2.38 -1.94 -4.38
CA ILE A 276 1.65 -2.91 -5.20
C ILE A 276 0.80 -2.19 -6.25
N SER A 277 0.17 -2.95 -7.16
CA SER A 277 -0.83 -2.48 -8.13
C SER A 277 -2.18 -3.15 -7.91
N ASP A 278 -3.26 -2.54 -8.42
CA ASP A 278 -4.62 -3.06 -8.29
C ASP A 278 -4.96 -4.15 -9.33
N ASN A 279 -4.33 -4.13 -10.46
CA ASN A 279 -4.38 -5.18 -11.49
C ASN A 279 -3.23 -5.00 -12.48
N GLY A 280 -3.08 -5.95 -13.38
CA GLY A 280 -2.14 -5.87 -14.49
C GLY A 280 -2.51 -4.81 -15.52
N PRO A 281 -1.69 -4.64 -16.58
CA PRO A 281 -1.83 -3.56 -17.54
C PRO A 281 -3.07 -3.71 -18.42
N TRP A 282 -3.67 -2.59 -18.85
CA TRP A 282 -4.79 -2.60 -19.77
C TRP A 282 -4.28 -2.58 -21.22
N LEU A 283 -3.96 -3.77 -21.74
CA LEU A 283 -3.26 -3.97 -23.00
C LEU A 283 -3.96 -3.38 -24.25
N ASN A 284 -5.27 -3.15 -24.19
CA ASN A 284 -6.05 -2.58 -25.30
C ASN A 284 -5.61 -1.16 -25.72
N TYR A 285 -4.81 -0.48 -24.89
CA TYR A 285 -4.34 0.88 -25.17
C TYR A 285 -2.95 0.95 -25.81
N GLY A 286 -2.39 -0.18 -26.25
CA GLY A 286 -1.14 -0.23 -27.00
C GLY A 286 0.01 0.49 -26.28
N ASP A 287 0.56 1.53 -26.91
CA ASP A 287 1.69 2.29 -26.37
C ASP A 287 1.38 3.04 -25.06
N HIS A 288 0.10 3.21 -24.72
CA HIS A 288 -0.36 3.77 -23.46
C HIS A 288 -0.58 2.71 -22.38
N ALA A 289 -0.37 1.43 -22.68
CA ALA A 289 -0.46 0.33 -21.73
C ALA A 289 0.91 -0.02 -21.16
N GLY A 290 0.91 -0.57 -19.94
CA GLY A 290 2.06 -1.17 -19.32
C GLY A 290 2.38 -2.57 -19.86
N SER A 291 3.29 -3.26 -19.18
CA SER A 291 3.77 -4.59 -19.53
C SER A 291 3.40 -5.63 -18.48
N SER A 292 2.82 -6.75 -18.91
CA SER A 292 2.60 -7.90 -18.03
C SER A 292 3.89 -8.67 -17.67
N GLY A 293 5.05 -8.26 -18.21
CA GLY A 293 6.34 -8.94 -17.95
C GLY A 293 6.44 -10.34 -18.56
N GLY A 294 5.77 -10.56 -19.70
CA GLY A 294 5.72 -11.86 -20.40
C GLY A 294 4.61 -12.81 -19.91
N PHE A 295 3.83 -12.43 -18.92
CA PHE A 295 2.64 -13.17 -18.54
C PHE A 295 1.50 -12.95 -19.55
N ARG A 296 0.68 -13.99 -19.72
CA ARG A 296 -0.43 -13.94 -20.67
C ARG A 296 -1.48 -12.93 -20.26
N GLU A 297 -1.97 -12.14 -21.23
CA GLU A 297 -3.06 -11.19 -21.12
C GLU A 297 -2.79 -10.06 -20.08
N GLY A 298 -3.86 -9.36 -19.65
CA GLY A 298 -3.80 -8.23 -18.74
C GLY A 298 -5.12 -8.00 -18.02
N LYS A 299 -5.38 -6.75 -17.65
CA LYS A 299 -6.58 -6.29 -16.94
C LYS A 299 -7.86 -6.89 -17.52
N GLY A 300 -8.78 -7.31 -16.63
CA GLY A 300 -10.09 -7.85 -16.98
C GLY A 300 -10.08 -9.31 -17.40
N THR A 301 -8.94 -10.00 -17.34
CA THR A 301 -8.83 -11.42 -17.71
C THR A 301 -8.47 -12.30 -16.52
N SER A 302 -8.72 -13.61 -16.63
CA SER A 302 -8.38 -14.59 -15.58
C SER A 302 -6.95 -15.10 -15.69
N PHE A 303 -6.14 -14.56 -16.61
CA PHE A 303 -4.76 -15.00 -16.83
C PHE A 303 -3.79 -14.25 -15.91
N GLU A 304 -2.58 -14.79 -15.78
CA GLU A 304 -1.52 -14.29 -14.92
C GLU A 304 -1.23 -12.79 -15.15
N GLY A 305 -1.21 -12.32 -16.40
CA GLY A 305 -0.92 -10.92 -16.71
C GLY A 305 -1.96 -9.95 -16.16
N GLY A 306 -3.19 -10.40 -15.89
CA GLY A 306 -4.22 -9.60 -15.22
C GLY A 306 -4.08 -9.58 -13.70
N HIS A 307 -3.67 -10.70 -13.11
CA HIS A 307 -3.66 -10.90 -11.66
C HIS A 307 -2.30 -10.66 -11.02
N ARG A 308 -1.20 -10.99 -11.71
CA ARG A 308 0.16 -10.83 -11.18
C ARG A 308 0.64 -9.40 -11.32
N VAL A 309 0.98 -8.80 -10.18
CA VAL A 309 1.40 -7.39 -10.10
C VAL A 309 2.73 -7.28 -9.34
N PRO A 310 3.48 -6.17 -9.51
CA PRO A 310 4.66 -5.94 -8.71
C PRO A 310 4.31 -5.81 -7.23
N CYS A 311 5.16 -6.37 -6.36
CA CYS A 311 5.03 -6.25 -4.92
C CYS A 311 6.41 -6.05 -4.29
N LEU A 312 6.62 -4.86 -3.72
CA LEU A 312 7.81 -4.48 -2.98
C LEU A 312 7.42 -4.16 -1.53
N VAL A 313 8.21 -4.65 -0.58
CA VAL A 313 7.99 -4.35 0.84
C VAL A 313 9.31 -3.93 1.47
N ARG A 314 9.30 -2.77 2.11
CA ARG A 314 10.46 -2.20 2.77
C ARG A 314 10.15 -1.83 4.21
N TRP A 315 10.99 -2.29 5.13
CA TRP A 315 10.97 -1.88 6.53
C TRP A 315 12.38 -2.10 7.11
N PRO A 316 13.20 -1.06 7.16
CA PRO A 316 14.60 -1.18 7.55
C PRO A 316 14.78 -1.84 8.93
N GLY A 317 15.63 -2.87 8.99
CA GLY A 317 15.90 -3.63 10.21
C GLY A 317 14.86 -4.69 10.57
N VAL A 318 13.76 -4.81 9.80
CA VAL A 318 12.70 -5.81 10.01
C VAL A 318 12.52 -6.70 8.79
N VAL A 319 12.38 -6.10 7.61
CA VAL A 319 12.27 -6.82 6.33
C VAL A 319 13.68 -6.98 5.74
N PRO A 320 14.10 -8.21 5.39
CA PRO A 320 15.41 -8.45 4.79
C PRO A 320 15.63 -7.67 3.50
N ALA A 321 16.77 -7.01 3.40
CA ALA A 321 17.19 -6.27 2.22
C ALA A 321 17.61 -7.22 1.08
N GLY A 322 17.30 -6.85 -0.17
CA GLY A 322 17.71 -7.56 -1.39
C GLY A 322 17.07 -8.94 -1.59
N ARG A 323 16.10 -9.31 -0.76
CA ARG A 323 15.44 -10.63 -0.86
C ARG A 323 14.42 -10.66 -2.00
N VAL A 324 14.41 -11.78 -2.74
CA VAL A 324 13.33 -12.13 -3.67
C VAL A 324 12.61 -13.38 -3.15
N SER A 325 11.30 -13.31 -3.01
CA SER A 325 10.45 -14.43 -2.56
C SER A 325 9.42 -14.77 -3.63
N ASN A 326 9.28 -16.06 -3.91
CA ASN A 326 8.28 -16.60 -4.84
C ASN A 326 7.06 -17.21 -4.11
N LYS A 327 6.92 -16.99 -2.83
CA LYS A 327 5.74 -17.45 -2.09
C LYS A 327 4.49 -16.75 -2.61
N LEU A 328 3.43 -17.52 -2.80
CA LEU A 328 2.13 -16.99 -3.20
C LEU A 328 1.55 -16.12 -2.10
N LEU A 329 1.26 -14.88 -2.45
CA LEU A 329 0.61 -13.88 -1.61
C LEU A 329 -0.46 -13.16 -2.43
N THR A 330 -1.43 -12.60 -1.75
CA THR A 330 -2.53 -11.87 -2.39
C THR A 330 -2.79 -10.51 -1.75
N THR A 331 -3.53 -9.66 -2.47
CA THR A 331 -3.98 -8.37 -1.91
C THR A 331 -4.83 -8.53 -0.65
N MET A 332 -5.58 -9.64 -0.51
CA MET A 332 -6.39 -9.93 0.68
C MET A 332 -5.54 -10.15 1.92
N ASP A 333 -4.31 -10.62 1.75
CA ASP A 333 -3.38 -10.92 2.86
C ASP A 333 -2.78 -9.65 3.49
N ILE A 334 -2.90 -8.50 2.83
CA ILE A 334 -2.39 -7.22 3.33
C ILE A 334 -3.08 -6.82 4.62
N LEU A 335 -4.42 -6.86 4.67
CA LEU A 335 -5.18 -6.47 5.86
C LEU A 335 -4.76 -7.26 7.10
N PRO A 336 -4.86 -8.61 7.15
CA PRO A 336 -4.49 -9.36 8.36
C PRO A 336 -3.02 -9.21 8.73
N THR A 337 -2.13 -9.01 7.76
CA THR A 337 -0.70 -8.80 8.00
C THR A 337 -0.44 -7.44 8.66
N VAL A 338 -0.99 -6.36 8.10
CA VAL A 338 -0.81 -5.00 8.63
C VAL A 338 -1.45 -4.87 10.01
N VAL A 339 -2.67 -5.38 10.19
CA VAL A 339 -3.37 -5.41 11.48
C VAL A 339 -2.50 -6.10 12.55
N LYS A 340 -1.93 -7.25 12.23
CA LYS A 340 -1.05 -7.99 13.15
C LYS A 340 0.26 -7.26 13.44
N VAL A 341 0.87 -6.64 12.43
CA VAL A 341 2.08 -5.80 12.57
C VAL A 341 1.83 -4.64 13.51
N CYS A 342 0.68 -3.99 13.40
CA CYS A 342 0.28 -2.82 14.18
C CYS A 342 -0.32 -3.18 15.56
N GLY A 343 -0.52 -4.46 15.86
CA GLY A 343 -1.17 -4.91 17.08
C GLY A 343 -2.64 -4.45 17.19
N ALA A 344 -3.30 -4.29 16.05
CA ALA A 344 -4.73 -4.03 15.96
C ALA A 344 -5.52 -5.37 15.94
N ARG A 345 -6.84 -5.31 16.14
CA ARG A 345 -7.70 -6.49 16.05
C ARG A 345 -8.02 -6.85 14.59
N LEU A 346 -8.35 -8.09 14.35
CA LEU A 346 -8.96 -8.50 13.08
C LEU A 346 -10.41 -7.99 12.97
N PRO A 347 -10.96 -7.90 11.74
CA PRO A 347 -12.37 -7.62 11.53
C PRO A 347 -13.28 -8.60 12.29
N LYS A 348 -14.49 -8.16 12.64
CA LYS A 348 -15.52 -9.02 13.23
C LYS A 348 -16.04 -10.03 12.20
N ASN A 349 -16.22 -9.57 10.97
CA ASN A 349 -16.62 -10.43 9.85
C ASN A 349 -15.45 -11.34 9.42
N ARG A 350 -15.82 -12.52 8.89
CA ARG A 350 -14.84 -13.46 8.34
C ARG A 350 -14.13 -12.83 7.13
N ILE A 351 -12.80 -12.89 7.12
CA ILE A 351 -11.95 -12.55 5.99
C ILE A 351 -11.40 -13.81 5.30
N ASP A 352 -10.89 -13.65 4.09
CA ASP A 352 -10.29 -14.73 3.29
C ASP A 352 -8.77 -14.66 3.29
N GLY A 353 -8.19 -13.47 3.52
CA GLY A 353 -6.76 -13.25 3.61
C GLY A 353 -6.12 -13.90 4.84
N VAL A 354 -4.85 -14.24 4.71
CA VAL A 354 -4.03 -14.80 5.80
C VAL A 354 -2.80 -13.91 6.04
N ASP A 355 -2.36 -13.81 7.31
CA ASP A 355 -1.17 -13.01 7.61
C ASP A 355 0.12 -13.72 7.15
N TRP A 356 1.06 -12.95 6.63
CA TRP A 356 2.38 -13.39 6.21
C TRP A 356 3.52 -12.68 6.96
N ILE A 357 3.24 -12.25 8.19
CA ILE A 357 4.22 -11.53 9.04
C ILE A 357 5.52 -12.33 9.23
N THR A 358 5.43 -13.64 9.29
CA THR A 358 6.60 -14.52 9.40
C THR A 358 7.49 -14.41 8.17
N LEU A 359 6.91 -14.31 6.97
CA LEU A 359 7.67 -14.07 5.74
C LEU A 359 8.32 -12.69 5.73
N LEU A 360 7.70 -11.67 6.32
CA LEU A 360 8.32 -10.35 6.41
C LEU A 360 9.60 -10.37 7.24
N LYS A 361 9.63 -11.14 8.31
CA LYS A 361 10.71 -11.12 9.32
C LYS A 361 11.79 -12.18 9.08
N CYS A 362 11.49 -13.24 8.32
CA CYS A 362 12.41 -14.38 8.17
C CYS A 362 13.44 -14.16 7.06
N CYS A 363 14.71 -14.22 7.44
CA CYS A 363 15.81 -14.46 6.51
C CYS A 363 15.89 -15.93 6.03
N LEU A 364 14.92 -16.78 6.31
CA LEU A 364 14.97 -18.21 6.03
C LEU A 364 14.77 -18.48 4.54
N LEU A 365 15.83 -18.74 3.95
CA LEU A 365 16.48 -20.00 3.61
C LEU A 365 15.64 -21.22 4.00
N TYR A 366 15.07 -21.87 2.98
CA TYR A 366 14.64 -23.27 2.98
C TYR A 366 14.23 -23.85 4.35
N THR A 367 12.96 -23.69 4.70
CA THR A 367 12.34 -24.79 5.43
C THR A 367 11.88 -25.80 4.38
N THR A 368 12.34 -27.04 4.49
CA THR A 368 11.68 -28.18 3.84
C THR A 368 10.18 -28.02 4.01
N PRO A 369 9.38 -28.16 2.93
CA PRO A 369 7.92 -28.09 3.04
C PRO A 369 7.47 -29.04 4.14
N SER A 370 6.75 -28.52 5.14
CA SER A 370 6.15 -29.43 6.12
C SER A 370 5.10 -30.28 5.42
N PRO A 371 4.80 -31.48 5.89
CA PRO A 371 3.72 -32.29 5.32
C PRO A 371 2.36 -31.55 5.26
N ARG A 372 2.17 -30.52 6.07
CA ARG A 372 0.97 -29.64 6.04
C ARG A 372 0.98 -28.63 4.91
N ASP A 373 2.15 -28.25 4.37
CA ASP A 373 2.24 -27.32 3.23
C ASP A 373 1.82 -28.02 1.91
N ASN A 374 2.00 -29.34 1.83
CA ASN A 374 1.58 -30.15 0.71
C ASN A 374 0.04 -30.39 0.64
N GLN A 375 -0.67 -30.22 1.76
CA GLN A 375 -2.14 -30.41 1.76
C GLN A 375 -2.91 -29.17 1.26
N ARG A 376 -2.28 -28.00 1.15
CA ARG A 376 -2.91 -26.78 0.63
C ARG A 376 -2.85 -26.62 -0.89
N ASN A 377 -2.09 -27.49 -1.58
CA ASN A 377 -1.95 -27.46 -3.05
C ASN A 377 -2.88 -28.46 -3.77
N LEU A 378 -3.87 -29.03 -3.08
CA LEU A 378 -4.81 -30.03 -3.63
C LEU A 378 -6.28 -29.63 -3.45
N VAL A 379 -6.59 -28.33 -3.66
CA VAL A 379 -7.99 -27.90 -3.86
C VAL A 379 -8.02 -26.86 -4.97
#